data_2abb0268ffdf4bfcd2f6049a5b7aa36c
#
_entry.id   2abb0268ffdf4bfcd2f6049a5b7aa36c
#
_cell.length_a   1.000
_cell.length_b   1.000
_cell.length_c   1.000
_cell.angle_alpha   90.00
_cell.angle_beta   90.00
_cell.angle_gamma   90.00
#
_symmetry.space_group_name_H-M   'P 1'
#
loop_
_entity.id
_entity.type
_entity.pdbx_description
1 polymer ?
#
loop_
_entity_poly.entity_id
_entity_poly.type
_entity_poly.pdbx_seq_one_letter_code
_entity_poly.pdbx_strand_id
1 'polypeptide(L)'
;MDITVSDYQDLAEFRFQLRQFLHFSELQASQHDLESQQHQALLALKGLPVGKRPTIGELANRLVLRHHTAVELTNRLEAAGFVKRQPDPEDGRQILIHVTPQGAAKLRSLSLAHRDELRVKGPELARALRTILRGSKKSHAA
;
A
#
# COMPACT_ATOMS: atom_id res chain seq x y z
N MET A 1 10.67 14.16 28.99
CA MET A 1 9.36 14.82 28.78
C MET A 1 8.27 13.78 28.79
N ASP A 2 7.27 14.02 29.59
CA ASP A 2 6.15 13.10 29.66
C ASP A 2 5.20 13.30 28.49
N ILE A 3 4.46 12.25 28.19
CA ILE A 3 3.41 12.29 27.20
C ILE A 3 2.14 12.84 27.84
N THR A 4 1.43 13.72 27.15
CA THR A 4 0.21 14.36 27.64
C THR A 4 -1.03 13.71 27.05
N VAL A 5 -2.22 14.03 27.62
CA VAL A 5 -3.49 13.59 27.05
C VAL A 5 -3.64 14.11 25.63
N SER A 6 -3.19 15.33 25.35
CA SER A 6 -3.21 15.91 24.01
C SER A 6 -2.38 15.07 23.02
N ASP A 7 -1.22 14.57 23.46
CA ASP A 7 -0.39 13.69 22.63
C ASP A 7 -1.11 12.39 22.29
N TYR A 8 -1.78 11.79 23.28
CA TYR A 8 -2.60 10.59 23.06
C TYR A 8 -3.74 10.86 22.07
N GLN A 9 -4.40 12.00 22.19
CA GLN A 9 -5.50 12.38 21.30
C GLN A 9 -4.99 12.52 19.86
N ASP A 10 -3.85 13.14 19.68
CA ASP A 10 -3.25 13.34 18.35
C ASP A 10 -2.89 12.01 17.71
N LEU A 11 -2.27 11.10 18.45
CA LEU A 11 -1.92 9.76 17.95
C LEU A 11 -3.17 8.95 17.64
N ALA A 12 -4.19 9.03 18.50
CA ALA A 12 -5.44 8.30 18.27
C ALA A 12 -6.17 8.81 17.04
N GLU A 13 -6.19 10.13 16.82
CA GLU A 13 -6.82 10.72 15.63
C GLU A 13 -6.10 10.29 14.34
N PHE A 14 -4.78 10.29 14.33
CA PHE A 14 -4.02 9.83 13.18
C PHE A 14 -4.35 8.36 12.87
N ARG A 15 -4.36 7.49 13.88
CA ARG A 15 -4.70 6.09 13.72
C ARG A 15 -6.13 5.90 13.21
N PHE A 16 -7.07 6.69 13.71
CA PHE A 16 -8.46 6.66 13.27
C PHE A 16 -8.57 7.00 11.77
N GLN A 17 -7.93 8.08 11.33
CA GLN A 17 -7.93 8.49 9.92
C GLN A 17 -7.29 7.42 9.03
N LEU A 18 -6.18 6.84 9.48
CA LEU A 18 -5.50 5.78 8.75
C LEU A 18 -6.39 4.54 8.62
N ARG A 19 -7.05 4.13 9.71
CA ARG A 19 -7.97 2.97 9.69
C ARG A 19 -9.14 3.19 8.75
N GLN A 20 -9.71 4.39 8.70
CA GLN A 20 -10.79 4.69 7.79
C GLN A 20 -10.34 4.52 6.34
N PHE A 21 -9.16 5.00 6.01
CA PHE A 21 -8.60 4.83 4.66
C PHE A 21 -8.38 3.36 4.33
N LEU A 22 -7.77 2.61 5.25
CA LEU A 22 -7.50 1.18 5.03
C LEU A 22 -8.79 0.37 4.91
N HIS A 23 -9.82 0.72 5.67
CA HIS A 23 -11.13 0.09 5.57
C HIS A 23 -11.77 0.35 4.20
N PHE A 24 -11.73 1.59 3.74
CA PHE A 24 -12.17 1.94 2.39
C PHE A 24 -11.44 1.09 1.35
N SER A 25 -10.13 0.97 1.48
CA SER A 25 -9.29 0.20 0.56
C SER A 25 -9.70 -1.29 0.51
N GLU A 26 -9.95 -1.89 1.67
CA GLU A 26 -10.41 -3.28 1.75
C GLU A 26 -11.77 -3.49 1.08
N LEU A 27 -12.70 -2.57 1.31
CA LEU A 27 -14.03 -2.64 0.69
C LEU A 27 -13.94 -2.49 -0.82
N GLN A 28 -13.11 -1.59 -1.30
CA GLN A 28 -12.92 -1.40 -2.74
C GLN A 28 -12.32 -2.64 -3.40
N ALA A 29 -11.32 -3.25 -2.78
CA ALA A 29 -10.73 -4.48 -3.28
C ALA A 29 -11.80 -5.57 -3.40
N SER A 30 -12.58 -5.77 -2.35
CA SER A 30 -13.67 -6.76 -2.33
C SER A 30 -14.69 -6.50 -3.44
N GLN A 31 -15.09 -5.25 -3.67
CA GLN A 31 -16.03 -4.88 -4.72
C GLN A 31 -15.49 -5.15 -6.13
N HIS A 32 -14.18 -5.25 -6.28
CA HIS A 32 -13.51 -5.57 -7.54
C HIS A 32 -13.04 -7.03 -7.60
N ASP A 33 -13.56 -7.88 -6.73
CA ASP A 33 -13.23 -9.31 -6.65
C ASP A 33 -11.76 -9.57 -6.41
N LEU A 34 -11.13 -8.74 -5.57
CA LEU A 34 -9.75 -8.88 -5.16
C LEU A 34 -9.65 -9.00 -3.64
N GLU A 35 -8.66 -9.76 -3.19
CA GLU A 35 -8.22 -9.68 -1.81
C GLU A 35 -7.45 -8.36 -1.63
N SER A 36 -7.46 -7.82 -0.42
CA SER A 36 -6.73 -6.58 -0.11
C SER A 36 -5.25 -6.71 -0.47
N GLN A 37 -4.61 -7.82 -0.12
CA GLN A 37 -3.19 -8.03 -0.43
C GLN A 37 -2.92 -8.16 -1.93
N GLN A 38 -3.85 -8.72 -2.70
CA GLN A 38 -3.73 -8.76 -4.16
C GLN A 38 -3.69 -7.35 -4.75
N HIS A 39 -4.59 -6.49 -4.29
CA HIS A 39 -4.60 -5.08 -4.70
C HIS A 39 -3.27 -4.40 -4.35
N GLN A 40 -2.81 -4.57 -3.12
CA GLN A 40 -1.55 -3.96 -2.66
C GLN A 40 -0.35 -4.45 -3.48
N ALA A 41 -0.32 -5.74 -3.83
CA ALA A 41 0.75 -6.30 -4.65
C ALA A 41 0.76 -5.71 -6.06
N LEU A 42 -0.41 -5.61 -6.70
CA LEU A 42 -0.51 -5.01 -8.04
C LEU A 42 -0.05 -3.56 -8.02
N LEU A 43 -0.44 -2.81 -6.99
CA LEU A 43 -0.03 -1.41 -6.84
C LEU A 43 1.48 -1.30 -6.64
N ALA A 44 2.05 -2.13 -5.77
CA ALA A 44 3.49 -2.11 -5.50
C ALA A 44 4.31 -2.44 -6.76
N LEU A 45 3.87 -3.45 -7.51
CA LEU A 45 4.57 -3.88 -8.74
C LEU A 45 4.50 -2.81 -9.83
N LYS A 46 3.33 -2.20 -10.02
CA LYS A 46 3.14 -1.15 -11.02
C LYS A 46 3.82 0.16 -10.64
N GLY A 47 3.92 0.44 -9.35
CA GLY A 47 4.44 1.69 -8.80
C GLY A 47 5.85 1.58 -8.25
N LEU A 48 6.65 0.61 -8.68
CA LEU A 48 8.03 0.51 -8.20
C LEU A 48 8.82 1.75 -8.61
N PRO A 49 9.68 2.27 -7.70
CA PRO A 49 10.59 3.36 -8.06
C PRO A 49 11.54 2.96 -9.17
N VAL A 50 12.00 3.95 -9.93
CA VAL A 50 13.02 3.74 -10.96
C VAL A 50 14.25 3.06 -10.35
N GLY A 51 14.75 2.03 -11.04
CA GLY A 51 15.91 1.26 -10.59
C GLY A 51 15.58 0.05 -9.72
N LYS A 52 14.33 -0.11 -9.29
CA LYS A 52 13.88 -1.28 -8.55
C LYS A 52 13.27 -2.29 -9.53
N ARG A 53 13.57 -3.56 -9.32
CA ARG A 53 13.11 -4.64 -10.19
C ARG A 53 11.93 -5.38 -9.53
N PRO A 54 10.93 -5.84 -10.31
CA PRO A 54 9.75 -6.51 -9.76
C PRO A 54 10.03 -7.99 -9.43
N THR A 55 10.89 -8.20 -8.45
CA THR A 55 11.23 -9.54 -7.93
C THR A 55 10.35 -9.88 -6.71
N ILE A 56 10.32 -11.16 -6.33
CA ILE A 56 9.67 -11.60 -5.09
C ILE A 56 10.24 -10.86 -3.88
N GLY A 57 11.56 -10.68 -3.84
CA GLY A 57 12.22 -9.99 -2.73
C GLY A 57 11.78 -8.54 -2.62
N GLU A 58 11.68 -7.83 -3.74
CA GLU A 58 11.22 -6.44 -3.73
C GLU A 58 9.75 -6.33 -3.34
N LEU A 59 8.91 -7.24 -3.85
CA LEU A 59 7.50 -7.30 -3.46
C LEU A 59 7.34 -7.52 -1.96
N ALA A 60 8.08 -8.50 -1.40
CA ALA A 60 8.05 -8.78 0.04
C ALA A 60 8.48 -7.56 0.84
N ASN A 61 9.53 -6.87 0.39
CA ASN A 61 10.01 -5.65 1.03
C ASN A 61 8.94 -4.54 1.05
N ARG A 62 8.31 -4.29 -0.10
CA ARG A 62 7.30 -3.22 -0.24
C ARG A 62 6.05 -3.49 0.57
N LEU A 63 5.63 -4.74 0.68
CA LEU A 63 4.43 -5.12 1.43
C LEU A 63 4.73 -5.50 2.88
N VAL A 64 5.99 -5.45 3.28
CA VAL A 64 6.46 -5.85 4.63
C VAL A 64 5.99 -7.27 4.94
N LEU A 65 6.24 -8.19 4.01
CA LEU A 65 5.87 -9.59 4.11
C LEU A 65 7.12 -10.48 4.20
N ARG A 66 6.96 -11.66 4.77
CA ARG A 66 7.97 -12.69 4.68
C ARG A 66 8.05 -13.20 3.24
N HIS A 67 9.23 -13.70 2.85
CA HIS A 67 9.47 -14.16 1.49
C HIS A 67 8.43 -15.20 1.04
N HIS A 68 8.18 -16.24 1.86
CA HIS A 68 7.23 -17.30 1.49
C HIS A 68 5.80 -16.77 1.35
N THR A 69 5.42 -15.78 2.13
CA THR A 69 4.09 -15.16 2.01
C THR A 69 3.97 -14.40 0.69
N ALA A 70 5.03 -13.71 0.28
CA ALA A 70 5.07 -13.03 -1.02
C ALA A 70 5.01 -14.03 -2.18
N VAL A 71 5.65 -15.19 -2.05
CA VAL A 71 5.56 -16.28 -3.04
C VAL A 71 4.12 -16.77 -3.17
N GLU A 72 3.46 -17.06 -2.05
CA GLU A 72 2.07 -17.53 -2.04
C GLU A 72 1.12 -16.50 -2.65
N LEU A 73 1.31 -15.23 -2.31
CA LEU A 73 0.51 -14.12 -2.86
C LEU A 73 0.70 -14.05 -4.39
N THR A 74 1.94 -14.17 -4.85
CA THR A 74 2.25 -14.17 -6.29
C THR A 74 1.60 -15.37 -6.98
N ASN A 75 1.60 -16.54 -6.34
CA ASN A 75 0.93 -17.73 -6.86
C ASN A 75 -0.57 -17.47 -7.08
N ARG A 76 -1.23 -16.85 -6.10
CA ARG A 76 -2.66 -16.52 -6.20
C ARG A 76 -2.93 -15.49 -7.31
N LEU A 77 -2.07 -14.48 -7.43
CA LEU A 77 -2.20 -13.47 -8.48
C LEU A 77 -2.00 -14.08 -9.87
N GLU A 78 -1.05 -14.99 -10.03
CA GLU A 78 -0.80 -15.65 -11.30
C GLU A 78 -1.97 -16.58 -11.66
N ALA A 79 -2.47 -17.35 -10.71
CA ALA A 79 -3.62 -18.22 -10.90
C ALA A 79 -4.86 -17.44 -11.33
N ALA A 80 -5.03 -16.22 -10.83
CA ALA A 80 -6.14 -15.33 -11.21
C ALA A 80 -5.92 -14.61 -12.56
N GLY A 81 -4.72 -14.72 -13.13
CA GLY A 81 -4.41 -14.08 -14.40
C GLY A 81 -3.99 -12.62 -14.29
N PHE A 82 -3.65 -12.13 -13.10
CA PHE A 82 -3.32 -10.72 -12.86
C PHE A 82 -1.83 -10.42 -12.98
N VAL A 83 -0.98 -11.42 -12.81
CA VAL A 83 0.46 -11.30 -13.01
C VAL A 83 0.98 -12.50 -13.78
N LYS A 84 2.20 -12.37 -14.32
CA LYS A 84 2.92 -13.44 -15.01
C LYS A 84 4.37 -13.39 -14.57
N ARG A 85 4.92 -14.55 -14.20
CA ARG A 85 6.34 -14.69 -13.93
C ARG A 85 7.11 -14.89 -15.21
N GLN A 86 8.24 -14.21 -15.32
CA GLN A 86 9.15 -14.36 -16.47
C GLN A 86 10.58 -14.30 -15.98
N PRO A 87 11.49 -15.11 -16.57
CA PRO A 87 12.91 -14.96 -16.26
C PRO A 87 13.39 -13.57 -16.64
N ASP A 88 14.32 -13.03 -15.85
CA ASP A 88 14.96 -11.76 -16.15
C ASP A 88 15.85 -11.94 -17.39
N PRO A 89 15.65 -11.14 -18.47
CA PRO A 89 16.49 -11.24 -19.66
C PRO A 89 17.97 -10.93 -19.40
N GLU A 90 18.26 -10.14 -18.38
CA GLU A 90 19.64 -9.73 -18.04
C GLU A 90 20.29 -10.69 -17.05
N ASP A 91 19.50 -11.31 -16.16
CA ASP A 91 19.98 -12.27 -15.18
C ASP A 91 18.97 -13.41 -15.06
N GLY A 92 19.19 -14.48 -15.82
CA GLY A 92 18.30 -15.63 -15.89
C GLY A 92 18.06 -16.34 -14.56
N ARG A 93 18.82 -16.01 -13.50
CA ARG A 93 18.62 -16.58 -12.16
C ARG A 93 17.52 -15.86 -11.40
N GLN A 94 17.10 -14.66 -11.85
CA GLN A 94 16.01 -13.90 -11.23
C GLN A 94 14.72 -14.10 -12.01
N ILE A 95 13.61 -14.15 -11.27
CA ILE A 95 12.27 -14.19 -11.84
C ILE A 95 11.64 -12.83 -11.62
N LEU A 96 11.11 -12.23 -12.68
CA LEU A 96 10.40 -10.96 -12.63
C LEU A 96 8.91 -11.22 -12.67
N ILE A 97 8.16 -10.39 -11.95
CA ILE A 97 6.70 -10.46 -11.86
C ILE A 97 6.13 -9.31 -12.66
N HIS A 98 5.41 -9.61 -13.72
CA HIS A 98 4.79 -8.59 -14.58
C HIS A 98 3.29 -8.57 -14.40
N VAL A 99 2.73 -7.37 -14.24
CA VAL A 99 1.28 -7.18 -14.19
C VAL A 99 0.73 -7.36 -15.60
N THR A 100 -0.26 -8.25 -15.75
CA THR A 100 -0.92 -8.50 -17.04
C THR A 100 -1.87 -7.35 -17.39
N PRO A 101 -2.33 -7.23 -18.66
CA PRO A 101 -3.36 -6.27 -19.01
C PRO A 101 -4.63 -6.41 -18.16
N GLN A 102 -5.00 -7.65 -17.80
CA GLN A 102 -6.14 -7.92 -16.93
C GLN A 102 -5.91 -7.39 -15.52
N GLY A 103 -4.71 -7.62 -14.96
CA GLY A 103 -4.34 -7.08 -13.65
C GLY A 103 -4.26 -5.55 -13.67
N ALA A 104 -3.72 -4.98 -14.74
CA ALA A 104 -3.63 -3.53 -14.90
C ALA A 104 -5.03 -2.88 -14.96
N ALA A 105 -5.99 -3.52 -15.61
CA ALA A 105 -7.35 -3.00 -15.68
C ALA A 105 -8.03 -2.96 -14.29
N LYS A 106 -7.86 -4.03 -13.50
CA LYS A 106 -8.34 -4.06 -12.11
C LYS A 106 -7.69 -2.97 -11.27
N LEU A 107 -6.38 -2.86 -11.37
CA LEU A 107 -5.62 -1.87 -10.62
C LEU A 107 -6.04 -0.44 -11.00
N ARG A 108 -6.27 -0.18 -12.27
CA ARG A 108 -6.67 1.15 -12.74
C ARG A 108 -7.99 1.59 -12.08
N SER A 109 -9.00 0.73 -12.09
CA SER A 109 -10.29 1.04 -11.47
C SER A 109 -10.16 1.33 -10.00
N LEU A 110 -9.41 0.48 -9.28
CA LEU A 110 -9.14 0.67 -7.85
C LEU A 110 -8.36 1.97 -7.58
N SER A 111 -7.37 2.26 -8.41
CA SER A 111 -6.53 3.45 -8.23
C SER A 111 -7.31 4.74 -8.44
N LEU A 112 -8.22 4.77 -9.40
CA LEU A 112 -9.10 5.92 -9.62
C LEU A 112 -10.00 6.16 -8.40
N ALA A 113 -10.60 5.10 -7.84
CA ALA A 113 -11.44 5.20 -6.66
C ALA A 113 -10.65 5.67 -5.44
N HIS A 114 -9.44 5.16 -5.25
CA HIS A 114 -8.57 5.59 -4.14
C HIS A 114 -8.12 7.04 -4.28
N ARG A 115 -7.77 7.46 -5.50
CA ARG A 115 -7.38 8.84 -5.74
C ARG A 115 -8.50 9.80 -5.40
N ASP A 116 -9.74 9.48 -5.82
CA ASP A 116 -10.90 10.31 -5.52
C ASP A 116 -11.17 10.37 -4.02
N GLU A 117 -11.09 9.23 -3.32
CA GLU A 117 -11.27 9.16 -1.86
C GLU A 117 -10.21 10.01 -1.14
N LEU A 118 -8.96 9.90 -1.55
CA LEU A 118 -7.86 10.66 -0.93
C LEU A 118 -7.98 12.16 -1.19
N ARG A 119 -8.54 12.58 -2.31
CA ARG A 119 -8.80 14.01 -2.56
C ARG A 119 -9.84 14.57 -1.59
N VAL A 120 -10.81 13.76 -1.17
CA VAL A 120 -11.87 14.18 -0.24
C VAL A 120 -11.43 13.99 1.21
N LYS A 121 -10.89 12.82 1.57
CA LYS A 121 -10.55 12.46 2.95
C LYS A 121 -9.08 12.69 3.30
N GLY A 122 -8.22 12.78 2.31
CA GLY A 122 -6.79 12.97 2.50
C GLY A 122 -6.41 14.20 3.32
N PRO A 123 -7.08 15.36 3.13
CA PRO A 123 -6.79 16.54 3.94
C PRO A 123 -6.91 16.31 5.44
N GLU A 124 -7.88 15.50 5.90
CA GLU A 124 -8.03 15.18 7.32
C GLU A 124 -6.91 14.29 7.84
N LEU A 125 -6.51 13.28 7.05
CA LEU A 125 -5.37 12.43 7.38
C LEU A 125 -4.08 13.24 7.46
N ALA A 126 -3.86 14.12 6.49
CA ALA A 126 -2.69 14.99 6.45
C ALA A 126 -2.66 15.94 7.65
N ARG A 127 -3.82 16.50 8.03
CA ARG A 127 -3.93 17.37 9.19
C ARG A 127 -3.58 16.63 10.47
N ALA A 128 -4.11 15.42 10.65
CA ALA A 128 -3.82 14.59 11.82
C ALA A 128 -2.33 14.33 11.97
N LEU A 129 -1.65 14.00 10.87
CA LEU A 129 -0.21 13.81 10.88
C LEU A 129 0.55 15.11 11.19
N ARG A 130 0.16 16.22 10.57
CA ARG A 130 0.80 17.52 10.83
C ARG A 130 0.67 17.94 12.30
N THR A 131 -0.47 17.65 12.91
CA THR A 131 -0.69 17.97 14.33
C THR A 131 0.31 17.24 15.21
N ILE A 132 0.59 15.96 14.95
CA ILE A 132 1.61 15.20 15.68
C ILE A 132 2.99 15.84 15.48
N LEU A 133 3.34 16.21 14.27
CA LEU A 133 4.65 16.79 13.96
C LEU A 133 4.84 18.17 14.63
N ARG A 134 3.77 18.91 14.83
CA ARG A 134 3.80 20.22 15.51
C ARG A 134 3.70 20.10 17.03
N GLY A 135 3.12 19.01 17.55
CA GLY A 135 2.89 18.80 18.98
C GLY A 135 4.14 18.94 19.81
N SER A 136 5.28 18.43 19.32
CA SER A 136 6.56 18.56 20.02
C SER A 136 6.99 20.02 20.20
N LYS A 137 6.62 20.91 19.28
CA LYS A 137 6.89 22.35 19.37
C LYS A 137 5.99 23.05 20.38
N LYS A 138 4.72 22.63 20.50
CA LYS A 138 3.76 23.19 21.45
C LYS A 138 4.13 22.84 22.90
N SER A 139 4.61 21.61 23.15
CA SER A 139 5.05 21.20 24.49
C SER A 139 6.30 21.95 24.95
N HIS A 140 7.09 22.47 24.04
CA HIS A 140 8.26 23.31 24.36
C HIS A 140 7.89 24.77 24.61
N ALA A 141 6.75 25.23 24.09
CA ALA A 141 6.29 26.61 24.22
C ALA A 141 5.50 26.85 25.50
N ALA A 142 5.06 25.79 26.14
CA ALA A 142 4.33 25.86 27.42
C ALA A 142 5.28 25.68 28.58
#